data_acafe9df83d9be31ab722af517809fe9
#
_entry.id   acafe9df83d9be31ab722af517809fe9
#
_cell.length_a   1.000
_cell.length_b   1.000
_cell.length_c   1.000
_cell.angle_alpha   90.00
_cell.angle_beta   90.00
_cell.angle_gamma   90.00
#
_symmetry.space_group_name_H-M   'P 1'
#
loop_
_entity.id
_entity.type
_entity.pdbx_description
1 polymer ?
#
loop_
_entity_poly.entity_id
_entity_poly.type
_entity_poly.pdbx_seq_one_letter_code
_entity_poly.pdbx_strand_id
1 'polypeptide(L)'
;MNTLNVTIEDAKAASAVIVKHLKPRSVVLFGSVAREGRGSDLDLLVVTDEASNQLENGDLLLHRCLRPYYKRFPIDSFIVPLVKLNAGFRRGSPFLHMIAREGRTLYMRDAIREWLGEARDEFDMASYLLKGRFFKGACYHAQQALEKAIKAQLLAKGWDLEKTHSIERLVAICRDFKIKINLSDGDIVFMDSIYRGRYPIDRGLLPLGDPEEGDAARAVEISALILHPAKR
;
A
#
# COMPACT_ATOMS: atom_id res chain seq x y z
N MET A 1 4.57 33.05 19.20
CA MET A 1 5.01 31.65 19.38
C MET A 1 5.32 31.11 18.01
N ASN A 2 6.58 30.80 17.70
CA ASN A 2 6.92 30.11 16.46
C ASN A 2 6.30 28.71 16.52
N THR A 3 5.20 28.51 15.82
CA THR A 3 4.63 27.16 15.62
C THR A 3 5.65 26.39 14.81
N LEU A 4 6.27 25.38 15.44
CA LEU A 4 7.13 24.43 14.75
C LEU A 4 6.31 23.83 13.59
N ASN A 5 6.82 23.94 12.37
CA ASN A 5 6.14 23.44 11.19
C ASN A 5 6.94 22.25 10.66
N VAL A 6 6.66 21.07 11.22
CA VAL A 6 7.22 19.80 10.76
C VAL A 6 6.49 19.35 9.50
N THR A 7 7.21 18.93 8.49
CA THR A 7 6.67 18.61 7.18
C THR A 7 6.90 17.13 6.80
N ILE A 8 6.25 16.68 5.73
CA ILE A 8 6.49 15.34 5.15
C ILE A 8 7.96 15.19 4.72
N GLU A 9 8.60 16.24 4.25
CA GLU A 9 10.00 16.18 3.85
C GLU A 9 10.93 15.97 5.06
N ASP A 10 10.62 16.56 6.21
CA ASP A 10 11.32 16.27 7.47
C ASP A 10 11.12 14.80 7.88
N ALA A 11 9.91 14.26 7.69
CA ALA A 11 9.62 12.85 7.95
C ALA A 11 10.41 11.91 7.02
N LYS A 12 10.48 12.22 5.73
CA LYS A 12 11.27 11.47 4.76
C LYS A 12 12.76 11.50 5.11
N ALA A 13 13.29 12.65 5.48
CA ALA A 13 14.69 12.80 5.89
C ALA A 13 14.99 11.98 7.16
N ALA A 14 14.13 12.04 8.18
CA ALA A 14 14.27 11.22 9.38
C ALA A 14 14.19 9.72 9.06
N SER A 15 13.23 9.32 8.21
CA SER A 15 13.08 7.94 7.75
C SER A 15 14.34 7.42 7.04
N ALA A 16 14.97 8.21 6.17
CA ALA A 16 16.19 7.83 5.47
C ALA A 16 17.34 7.53 6.46
N VAL A 17 17.46 8.29 7.53
CA VAL A 17 18.46 8.06 8.59
C VAL A 17 18.15 6.78 9.36
N ILE A 18 16.87 6.54 9.72
CA ILE A 18 16.43 5.31 10.37
C ILE A 18 16.77 4.09 9.49
N VAL A 19 16.42 4.13 8.20
CA VAL A 19 16.67 3.06 7.24
C VAL A 19 18.17 2.73 7.15
N LYS A 20 19.02 3.76 7.07
CA LYS A 20 20.48 3.59 6.99
C LYS A 20 21.04 2.84 8.19
N HIS A 21 20.56 3.11 9.40
CA HIS A 21 21.14 2.62 10.65
C HIS A 21 20.46 1.35 11.19
N LEU A 22 19.13 1.26 11.11
CA LEU A 22 18.36 0.15 11.67
C LEU A 22 17.96 -0.91 10.63
N LYS A 23 17.98 -0.58 9.33
CA LYS A 23 17.50 -1.44 8.25
C LYS A 23 16.15 -2.09 8.56
N PRO A 24 15.14 -1.29 8.94
CA PRO A 24 13.84 -1.79 9.36
C PRO A 24 13.11 -2.48 8.19
N ARG A 25 12.05 -3.20 8.49
CA ARG A 25 11.12 -3.70 7.48
C ARG A 25 10.31 -2.55 6.87
N SER A 26 9.79 -1.67 7.72
CA SER A 26 9.09 -0.47 7.25
C SER A 26 9.20 0.69 8.24
N VAL A 27 8.99 1.92 7.73
CA VAL A 27 8.81 3.14 8.51
C VAL A 27 7.49 3.77 8.08
N VAL A 28 6.60 3.99 9.03
CA VAL A 28 5.27 4.57 8.80
C VAL A 28 5.16 5.87 9.56
N LEU A 29 4.80 6.93 8.87
CA LEU A 29 4.41 8.21 9.43
C LEU A 29 2.94 8.16 9.83
N PHE A 30 2.58 8.66 11.01
CA PHE A 30 1.19 8.82 11.42
C PHE A 30 0.97 10.18 12.09
N GLY A 31 -0.15 10.43 12.75
CA GLY A 31 -0.42 11.70 13.41
C GLY A 31 -0.72 12.86 12.46
N SER A 32 -0.48 14.09 12.93
CA SER A 32 -0.87 15.32 12.23
C SER A 32 -0.16 15.50 10.90
N VAL A 33 1.14 15.24 10.86
CA VAL A 33 1.93 15.35 9.60
C VAL A 33 1.46 14.37 8.54
N ALA A 34 1.04 13.15 8.93
CA ALA A 34 0.49 12.19 7.97
C ALA A 34 -0.85 12.65 7.38
N ARG A 35 -1.73 13.23 8.21
CA ARG A 35 -3.07 13.67 7.79
C ARG A 35 -3.05 14.97 7.00
N GLU A 36 -2.31 15.96 7.50
CA GLU A 36 -2.41 17.35 7.03
C GLU A 36 -1.19 17.82 6.23
N GLY A 37 -0.16 16.95 6.15
CA GLY A 37 1.12 17.29 5.49
C GLY A 37 2.06 18.13 6.36
N ARG A 38 1.61 18.62 7.53
CA ARG A 38 2.37 19.43 8.49
C ARG A 38 1.85 19.23 9.91
N GLY A 39 2.70 19.50 10.90
CA GLY A 39 2.36 19.38 12.32
C GLY A 39 3.38 20.03 13.22
N SER A 40 3.20 19.87 14.54
CA SER A 40 4.13 20.34 15.57
C SER A 40 5.22 19.34 15.91
N ASP A 41 4.98 18.08 15.68
CA ASP A 41 5.76 16.91 16.05
C ASP A 41 5.77 15.86 14.95
N LEU A 42 6.65 14.89 15.06
CA LEU A 42 6.81 13.81 14.08
C LEU A 42 6.52 12.47 14.74
N ASP A 43 5.46 11.81 14.30
CA ASP A 43 5.03 10.50 14.81
C ASP A 43 5.49 9.39 13.85
N LEU A 44 6.35 8.47 14.31
CA LEU A 44 6.91 7.40 13.50
C LEU A 44 6.70 6.01 14.13
N LEU A 45 6.23 5.06 13.33
CA LEU A 45 6.22 3.65 13.65
C LEU A 45 7.31 2.95 12.82
N VAL A 46 8.27 2.34 13.48
CA VAL A 46 9.38 1.60 12.88
C VAL A 46 9.12 0.10 13.08
N VAL A 47 8.91 -0.64 12.01
CA VAL A 47 8.65 -2.08 12.07
C VAL A 47 9.93 -2.85 11.76
N THR A 48 10.27 -3.82 12.61
CA THR A 48 11.45 -4.69 12.43
C THR A 48 11.03 -6.13 12.16
N ASP A 49 11.93 -6.95 11.55
CA ASP A 49 11.60 -8.35 11.25
C ASP A 49 11.58 -9.23 12.51
N GLU A 50 12.44 -8.95 13.48
CA GLU A 50 12.72 -9.88 14.55
C GLU A 50 12.07 -9.57 15.90
N ALA A 51 11.87 -10.67 16.65
CA ALA A 51 11.42 -10.66 18.03
C ALA A 51 12.60 -10.40 18.99
N SER A 52 12.42 -9.43 19.83
CA SER A 52 12.89 -9.26 21.21
C SER A 52 14.38 -9.02 21.55
N ASN A 53 15.36 -9.75 21.08
CA ASN A 53 16.73 -9.58 21.63
C ASN A 53 17.54 -8.42 21.04
N GLN A 54 17.10 -7.85 19.92
CA GLN A 54 17.71 -6.65 19.32
C GLN A 54 16.97 -5.34 19.73
N LEU A 55 15.81 -5.44 20.41
CA LEU A 55 14.97 -4.29 20.71
C LEU A 55 15.58 -3.35 21.74
N GLU A 56 16.25 -3.87 22.79
CA GLU A 56 16.88 -3.01 23.80
C GLU A 56 17.98 -2.12 23.19
N ASN A 57 18.73 -2.67 22.21
CA ASN A 57 19.67 -1.89 21.43
C ASN A 57 19.00 -1.07 20.32
N GLY A 58 17.83 -1.50 19.84
CA GLY A 58 17.07 -0.84 18.77
C GLY A 58 16.55 0.52 19.17
N ASP A 59 15.94 0.65 20.35
CA ASP A 59 15.42 1.93 20.88
C ASP A 59 16.56 2.92 21.08
N LEU A 60 17.69 2.45 21.66
CA LEU A 60 18.87 3.29 21.84
C LEU A 60 19.45 3.75 20.51
N LEU A 61 19.50 2.85 19.52
CA LEU A 61 20.01 3.17 18.19
C LEU A 61 19.07 4.14 17.45
N LEU A 62 17.77 3.95 17.57
CA LEU A 62 16.76 4.87 17.02
C LEU A 62 16.93 6.26 17.63
N HIS A 63 17.03 6.37 18.95
CA HIS A 63 17.30 7.63 19.63
C HIS A 63 18.60 8.29 19.17
N ARG A 64 19.66 7.51 19.02
CA ARG A 64 20.96 8.03 18.54
C ARG A 64 20.87 8.59 17.13
N CYS A 65 20.26 7.87 16.19
CA CYS A 65 20.18 8.30 14.80
C CYS A 65 19.25 9.51 14.61
N LEU A 66 18.23 9.65 15.46
CA LEU A 66 17.30 10.79 15.43
C LEU A 66 17.79 12.01 16.23
N ARG A 67 18.88 11.90 17.00
CA ARG A 67 19.42 12.98 17.83
C ARG A 67 19.56 14.34 17.13
N PRO A 68 19.99 14.48 15.87
CA PRO A 68 20.07 15.76 15.19
C PRO A 68 18.71 16.43 14.99
N TYR A 69 17.64 15.64 14.88
CA TYR A 69 16.28 16.14 14.64
C TYR A 69 15.59 16.61 15.92
N TYR A 70 15.86 16.02 17.10
CA TYR A 70 15.28 16.46 18.36
C TYR A 70 15.59 17.93 18.71
N LYS A 71 16.65 18.51 18.12
CA LYS A 71 16.95 19.93 18.27
C LYS A 71 16.04 20.84 17.43
N ARG A 72 15.35 20.24 16.45
CA ARG A 72 14.51 20.99 15.50
C ARG A 72 13.04 20.87 15.84
N PHE A 73 12.58 19.69 16.23
CA PHE A 73 11.19 19.39 16.57
C PHE A 73 11.08 18.12 17.44
N PRO A 74 9.97 17.98 18.19
CA PRO A 74 9.67 16.75 18.91
C PRO A 74 9.47 15.57 17.97
N ILE A 75 9.88 14.38 18.41
CA ILE A 75 9.66 13.13 17.65
C ILE A 75 9.17 12.06 18.62
N ASP A 76 8.00 11.51 18.34
CA ASP A 76 7.46 10.32 18.97
C ASP A 76 7.71 9.12 18.04
N SER A 77 8.56 8.20 18.46
CA SER A 77 8.95 7.06 17.65
C SER A 77 8.81 5.76 18.42
N PHE A 78 8.20 4.76 17.76
CA PHE A 78 7.95 3.44 18.32
C PHE A 78 8.61 2.38 17.47
N ILE A 79 9.38 1.47 18.09
CA ILE A 79 9.87 0.26 17.43
C ILE A 79 8.97 -0.91 17.79
N VAL A 80 8.46 -1.60 16.77
CA VAL A 80 7.60 -2.77 16.96
C VAL A 80 8.03 -3.90 16.04
N PRO A 81 8.32 -5.11 16.57
CA PRO A 81 8.53 -6.29 15.75
C PRO A 81 7.27 -6.65 14.95
N LEU A 82 7.45 -7.13 13.72
CA LEU A 82 6.33 -7.52 12.84
C LEU A 82 5.38 -8.52 13.52
N VAL A 83 5.92 -9.48 14.28
CA VAL A 83 5.12 -10.47 15.02
C VAL A 83 4.22 -9.79 16.05
N LYS A 84 4.74 -8.81 16.81
CA LYS A 84 3.96 -8.05 17.80
C LYS A 84 2.95 -7.12 17.12
N LEU A 85 3.34 -6.49 16.01
CA LEU A 85 2.46 -5.66 15.18
C LEU A 85 1.23 -6.47 14.73
N ASN A 86 1.48 -7.63 14.09
CA ASN A 86 0.43 -8.52 13.61
C ASN A 86 -0.48 -9.03 14.73
N ALA A 87 0.10 -9.43 15.86
CA ALA A 87 -0.67 -9.88 17.02
C ALA A 87 -1.52 -8.74 17.61
N GLY A 88 -1.00 -7.52 17.68
CA GLY A 88 -1.75 -6.35 18.14
C GLY A 88 -2.90 -6.00 17.19
N PHE A 89 -2.64 -6.04 15.88
CA PHE A 89 -3.65 -5.76 14.86
C PHE A 89 -4.81 -6.79 14.93
N ARG A 90 -4.49 -8.09 14.99
CA ARG A 90 -5.49 -9.17 15.10
C ARG A 90 -6.32 -9.09 16.39
N ARG A 91 -5.76 -8.57 17.47
CA ARG A 91 -6.47 -8.32 18.74
C ARG A 91 -7.31 -7.03 18.73
N GLY A 92 -7.36 -6.31 17.62
CA GLY A 92 -8.17 -5.12 17.47
C GLY A 92 -7.58 -3.88 18.16
N SER A 93 -6.25 -3.73 18.23
CA SER A 93 -5.62 -2.53 18.80
C SER A 93 -6.12 -1.25 18.13
N PRO A 94 -6.82 -0.34 18.83
CA PRO A 94 -7.33 0.90 18.24
C PRO A 94 -6.22 1.77 17.66
N PHE A 95 -5.07 1.81 18.32
CA PHE A 95 -3.89 2.54 17.88
C PHE A 95 -3.37 2.04 16.52
N LEU A 96 -3.22 0.72 16.36
CA LEU A 96 -2.75 0.15 15.10
C LEU A 96 -3.78 0.29 13.97
N HIS A 97 -5.06 0.19 14.27
CA HIS A 97 -6.12 0.44 13.29
C HIS A 97 -6.15 1.91 12.85
N MET A 98 -5.93 2.85 13.77
CA MET A 98 -5.77 4.26 13.43
C MET A 98 -4.59 4.47 12.48
N ILE A 99 -3.42 3.91 12.80
CA ILE A 99 -2.23 4.01 11.93
C ILE A 99 -2.50 3.39 10.54
N ALA A 100 -3.16 2.23 10.48
CA ALA A 100 -3.50 1.60 9.20
C ALA A 100 -4.40 2.48 8.33
N ARG A 101 -5.34 3.23 8.98
CA ARG A 101 -6.26 4.13 8.28
C ARG A 101 -5.60 5.43 7.82
N GLU A 102 -4.81 6.05 8.68
CA GLU A 102 -4.32 7.43 8.49
C GLU A 102 -2.83 7.51 8.15
N GLY A 103 -2.07 6.45 8.43
CA GLY A 103 -0.63 6.41 8.25
C GLY A 103 -0.21 6.49 6.78
N ARG A 104 1.00 7.00 6.57
CA ARG A 104 1.72 7.02 5.29
C ARG A 104 2.99 6.19 5.41
N THR A 105 3.17 5.24 4.52
CA THR A 105 4.42 4.46 4.46
C THR A 105 5.52 5.33 3.85
N LEU A 106 6.54 5.64 4.64
CA LEU A 106 7.73 6.36 4.18
C LEU A 106 8.79 5.43 3.59
N TYR A 107 8.86 4.21 4.11
CA TYR A 107 9.78 3.18 3.66
C TYR A 107 9.17 1.80 3.90
N MET A 108 9.35 0.90 2.93
CA MET A 108 9.07 -0.53 3.06
C MET A 108 10.16 -1.29 2.31
N ARG A 109 10.89 -2.17 3.03
CA ARG A 109 11.88 -3.04 2.42
C ARG A 109 11.19 -4.01 1.48
N ASP A 110 11.78 -4.17 0.30
CA ASP A 110 11.23 -5.06 -0.72
C ASP A 110 9.77 -4.78 -1.12
N ALA A 111 9.31 -3.52 -0.97
CA ALA A 111 7.93 -3.13 -1.27
C ALA A 111 7.46 -3.65 -2.64
N ILE A 112 8.29 -3.53 -3.66
CA ILE A 112 7.96 -4.00 -5.02
C ILE A 112 7.72 -5.51 -5.03
N ARG A 113 8.59 -6.27 -4.37
CA ARG A 113 8.47 -7.75 -4.29
C ARG A 113 7.21 -8.16 -3.52
N GLU A 114 6.92 -7.50 -2.41
CA GLU A 114 5.72 -7.76 -1.60
C GLU A 114 4.45 -7.48 -2.42
N TRP A 115 4.37 -6.31 -3.09
CA TRP A 115 3.22 -5.97 -3.94
C TRP A 115 3.04 -6.93 -5.12
N LEU A 116 4.14 -7.38 -5.74
CA LEU A 116 4.08 -8.39 -6.81
C LEU A 116 3.71 -9.77 -6.29
N GLY A 117 4.16 -10.15 -5.08
CA GLY A 117 3.74 -11.38 -4.41
C GLY A 117 2.24 -11.39 -4.18
N GLU A 118 1.73 -10.37 -3.51
CA GLU A 118 0.30 -10.17 -3.29
C GLU A 118 -0.52 -10.17 -4.60
N ALA A 119 0.01 -9.54 -5.67
CA ALA A 119 -0.67 -9.52 -6.96
C ALA A 119 -0.77 -10.92 -7.58
N ARG A 120 0.25 -11.77 -7.42
CA ARG A 120 0.22 -13.16 -7.88
C ARG A 120 -0.77 -14.02 -7.08
N ASP A 121 -0.77 -13.87 -5.75
CA ASP A 121 -1.70 -14.60 -4.89
C ASP A 121 -3.16 -14.25 -5.24
N GLU A 122 -3.45 -12.97 -5.50
CA GLU A 122 -4.78 -12.55 -5.97
C GLU A 122 -5.12 -13.14 -7.36
N PHE A 123 -4.16 -13.20 -8.27
CA PHE A 123 -4.36 -13.79 -9.60
C PHE A 123 -4.63 -15.30 -9.52
N ASP A 124 -3.88 -16.02 -8.70
CA ASP A 124 -4.07 -17.45 -8.49
C ASP A 124 -5.46 -17.73 -7.88
N MET A 125 -5.87 -16.88 -6.93
CA MET A 125 -7.20 -16.95 -6.33
C MET A 125 -8.30 -16.66 -7.37
N ALA A 126 -8.14 -15.64 -8.21
CA ALA A 126 -9.07 -15.34 -9.31
C ALA A 126 -9.23 -16.52 -10.27
N SER A 127 -8.11 -17.13 -10.64
CA SER A 127 -8.06 -18.28 -11.53
C SER A 127 -8.74 -19.51 -10.93
N TYR A 128 -8.54 -19.74 -9.63
CA TYR A 128 -9.20 -20.83 -8.90
C TYR A 128 -10.71 -20.63 -8.81
N LEU A 129 -11.15 -19.43 -8.48
CA LEU A 129 -12.57 -19.06 -8.38
C LEU A 129 -13.28 -19.13 -9.73
N LEU A 130 -12.62 -18.74 -10.82
CA LEU A 130 -13.15 -18.90 -12.17
C LEU A 130 -13.45 -20.38 -12.49
N LYS A 131 -12.50 -21.28 -12.21
CA LYS A 131 -12.68 -22.72 -12.39
C LYS A 131 -13.81 -23.28 -11.50
N GLY A 132 -13.95 -22.73 -10.30
CA GLY A 132 -15.01 -23.08 -9.37
C GLY A 132 -16.37 -22.45 -9.67
N ARG A 133 -16.48 -21.64 -10.75
CA ARG A 133 -17.68 -20.91 -11.18
C ARG A 133 -18.17 -19.87 -10.17
N PHE A 134 -17.27 -19.33 -9.33
CA PHE A 134 -17.53 -18.22 -8.43
C PHE A 134 -17.19 -16.88 -9.10
N PHE A 135 -17.94 -16.52 -10.14
CA PHE A 135 -17.58 -15.47 -11.10
C PHE A 135 -17.39 -14.09 -10.45
N LYS A 136 -18.24 -13.71 -9.50
CA LYS A 136 -18.09 -12.45 -8.76
C LYS A 136 -16.77 -12.39 -7.97
N GLY A 137 -16.41 -13.48 -7.31
CA GLY A 137 -15.14 -13.61 -6.60
C GLY A 137 -13.96 -13.56 -7.57
N ALA A 138 -14.05 -14.25 -8.70
CA ALA A 138 -13.01 -14.23 -9.72
C ALA A 138 -12.76 -12.82 -10.28
N CYS A 139 -13.81 -12.08 -10.63
CA CYS A 139 -13.69 -10.68 -11.05
C CYS A 139 -13.02 -9.81 -9.99
N TYR A 140 -13.45 -9.93 -8.72
CA TYR A 140 -12.89 -9.16 -7.63
C TYR A 140 -11.39 -9.39 -7.46
N HIS A 141 -10.97 -10.65 -7.36
CA HIS A 141 -9.56 -10.99 -7.17
C HIS A 141 -8.71 -10.65 -8.41
N ALA A 142 -9.24 -10.77 -9.62
CA ALA A 142 -8.56 -10.32 -10.83
C ALA A 142 -8.33 -8.81 -10.83
N GLN A 143 -9.31 -8.01 -10.41
CA GLN A 143 -9.15 -6.56 -10.26
C GLN A 143 -8.10 -6.21 -9.21
N GLN A 144 -8.08 -6.89 -8.06
CA GLN A 144 -7.07 -6.70 -7.01
C GLN A 144 -5.65 -7.08 -7.50
N ALA A 145 -5.53 -8.14 -8.28
CA ALA A 145 -4.28 -8.56 -8.90
C ALA A 145 -3.73 -7.47 -9.83
N LEU A 146 -4.57 -6.93 -10.71
CA LEU A 146 -4.22 -5.85 -11.63
C LEU A 146 -3.80 -4.58 -10.87
N GLU A 147 -4.59 -4.15 -9.88
CA GLU A 147 -4.32 -2.99 -9.06
C GLU A 147 -2.94 -3.09 -8.38
N LYS A 148 -2.69 -4.21 -7.70
CA LYS A 148 -1.44 -4.45 -6.98
C LYS A 148 -0.24 -4.52 -7.93
N ALA A 149 -0.39 -5.13 -9.10
CA ALA A 149 0.67 -5.20 -10.11
C ALA A 149 1.03 -3.81 -10.69
N ILE A 150 0.04 -2.96 -10.95
CA ILE A 150 0.27 -1.58 -11.40
C ILE A 150 0.95 -0.76 -10.30
N LYS A 151 0.50 -0.87 -9.05
CA LYS A 151 1.14 -0.21 -7.90
C LYS A 151 2.59 -0.62 -7.73
N ALA A 152 2.92 -1.90 -7.92
CA ALA A 152 4.31 -2.36 -7.88
C ALA A 152 5.19 -1.70 -8.95
N GLN A 153 4.67 -1.53 -10.17
CA GLN A 153 5.40 -0.84 -11.25
C GLN A 153 5.61 0.64 -10.96
N LEU A 154 4.62 1.31 -10.37
CA LEU A 154 4.70 2.71 -9.95
C LEU A 154 5.72 2.90 -8.82
N LEU A 155 5.69 2.02 -7.81
CA LEU A 155 6.67 2.03 -6.70
C LEU A 155 8.10 1.84 -7.21
N ALA A 156 8.31 0.99 -8.23
CA ALA A 156 9.61 0.81 -8.87
C ALA A 156 10.14 2.08 -9.56
N LYS A 157 9.28 3.05 -9.84
CA LYS A 157 9.61 4.36 -10.41
C LYS A 157 9.68 5.48 -9.36
N GLY A 158 9.53 5.14 -8.09
CA GLY A 158 9.61 6.13 -6.99
C GLY A 158 8.31 6.88 -6.73
N TRP A 159 7.17 6.31 -7.16
CA TRP A 159 5.87 6.88 -6.83
C TRP A 159 5.57 6.74 -5.32
N ASP A 160 5.08 7.81 -4.70
CA ASP A 160 4.56 7.77 -3.33
C ASP A 160 3.18 7.10 -3.34
N LEU A 161 3.02 6.03 -2.54
CA LEU A 161 1.81 5.21 -2.54
C LEU A 161 0.55 6.01 -2.18
N GLU A 162 -0.35 6.16 -3.14
CA GLU A 162 -1.68 6.77 -2.97
C GLU A 162 -2.71 5.70 -2.56
N LYS A 163 -3.59 6.03 -1.62
CA LYS A 163 -4.71 5.17 -1.21
C LYS A 163 -5.84 5.26 -2.25
N THR A 164 -5.66 4.64 -3.39
CA THR A 164 -6.68 4.53 -4.44
C THR A 164 -6.89 3.08 -4.84
N HIS A 165 -8.09 2.76 -5.28
CA HIS A 165 -8.48 1.47 -5.86
C HIS A 165 -8.94 1.60 -7.31
N SER A 166 -8.96 2.81 -7.85
CA SER A 166 -9.37 3.07 -9.23
C SER A 166 -8.25 2.69 -10.19
N ILE A 167 -8.53 1.76 -11.09
CA ILE A 167 -7.63 1.36 -12.17
C ILE A 167 -7.41 2.54 -13.14
N GLU A 168 -8.48 3.27 -13.44
CA GLU A 168 -8.41 4.47 -14.28
C GLU A 168 -7.43 5.50 -13.72
N ARG A 169 -7.53 5.80 -12.41
CA ARG A 169 -6.59 6.70 -11.71
C ARG A 169 -5.15 6.19 -11.76
N LEU A 170 -4.93 4.91 -11.48
CA LEU A 170 -3.60 4.30 -11.51
C LEU A 170 -2.97 4.34 -12.91
N VAL A 171 -3.75 4.07 -13.95
CA VAL A 171 -3.27 4.17 -15.34
C VAL A 171 -2.94 5.62 -15.72
N ALA A 172 -3.73 6.60 -15.25
CA ALA A 172 -3.39 8.02 -15.44
C ALA A 172 -2.02 8.35 -14.78
N ILE A 173 -1.79 7.93 -13.54
CA ILE A 173 -0.50 8.11 -12.86
C ILE A 173 0.63 7.40 -13.62
N CYS A 174 0.39 6.19 -14.17
CA CYS A 174 1.40 5.49 -14.97
C CYS A 174 1.86 6.31 -16.18
N ARG A 175 0.97 7.07 -16.81
CA ARG A 175 1.31 7.98 -17.93
C ARG A 175 2.28 9.07 -17.48
N ASP A 176 2.05 9.67 -16.29
CA ASP A 176 2.94 10.70 -15.73
C ASP A 176 4.34 10.13 -15.44
N PHE A 177 4.42 8.89 -14.98
CA PHE A 177 5.67 8.16 -14.71
C PHE A 177 6.27 7.47 -15.96
N LYS A 178 5.71 7.70 -17.16
CA LYS A 178 6.15 7.11 -18.44
C LYS A 178 6.15 5.57 -18.41
N ILE A 179 5.23 4.98 -17.66
CA ILE A 179 4.99 3.54 -17.63
C ILE A 179 3.91 3.23 -18.66
N LYS A 180 4.23 2.36 -19.61
CA LYS A 180 3.27 1.93 -20.61
C LYS A 180 2.44 0.76 -20.05
N ILE A 181 1.16 0.98 -19.85
CA ILE A 181 0.18 -0.05 -19.51
C ILE A 181 -0.53 -0.46 -20.80
N ASN A 182 -0.47 -1.74 -21.12
CA ASN A 182 -0.95 -2.29 -22.40
C ASN A 182 -2.40 -2.80 -22.23
N LEU A 183 -3.31 -1.88 -21.87
CA LEU A 183 -4.74 -2.13 -21.74
C LEU A 183 -5.51 -1.18 -22.65
N SER A 184 -6.62 -1.65 -23.21
CA SER A 184 -7.56 -0.78 -23.93
C SER A 184 -8.36 0.08 -22.94
N ASP A 185 -8.89 1.22 -23.41
CA ASP A 185 -9.76 2.07 -22.57
C ASP A 185 -11.00 1.30 -22.10
N GLY A 186 -11.53 0.39 -22.92
CA GLY A 186 -12.64 -0.48 -22.56
C GLY A 186 -12.30 -1.49 -21.46
N ASP A 187 -11.05 -1.98 -21.40
CA ASP A 187 -10.60 -2.87 -20.32
C ASP A 187 -10.37 -2.12 -19.03
N ILE A 188 -9.85 -0.90 -19.11
CA ILE A 188 -9.67 -0.02 -17.95
C ILE A 188 -11.01 0.28 -17.28
N VAL A 189 -12.00 0.72 -18.08
CA VAL A 189 -13.35 1.02 -17.59
C VAL A 189 -14.02 -0.23 -17.01
N PHE A 190 -13.87 -1.38 -17.66
CA PHE A 190 -14.41 -2.65 -17.19
C PHE A 190 -13.81 -3.05 -15.83
N MET A 191 -12.49 -3.04 -15.71
CA MET A 191 -11.82 -3.39 -14.44
C MET A 191 -12.12 -2.40 -13.31
N ASP A 192 -12.27 -1.10 -13.62
CA ASP A 192 -12.67 -0.08 -12.64
C ASP A 192 -14.12 -0.29 -12.16
N SER A 193 -15.01 -0.74 -13.05
CA SER A 193 -16.41 -1.03 -12.72
C SER A 193 -16.57 -2.17 -11.71
N ILE A 194 -15.67 -3.16 -11.74
CA ILE A 194 -15.66 -4.29 -10.79
C ILE A 194 -15.49 -3.76 -9.36
N TYR A 195 -14.58 -2.81 -9.15
CA TYR A 195 -14.39 -2.18 -7.85
C TYR A 195 -15.64 -1.45 -7.38
N ARG A 196 -16.26 -0.65 -8.26
CA ARG A 196 -17.48 0.12 -7.95
C ARG A 196 -18.68 -0.79 -7.67
N GLY A 197 -18.79 -1.93 -8.37
CA GLY A 197 -19.88 -2.89 -8.20
C GLY A 197 -19.84 -3.76 -6.93
N ARG A 198 -18.87 -3.56 -6.04
CA ARG A 198 -18.74 -4.37 -4.80
C ARG A 198 -19.87 -4.14 -3.80
N TYR A 199 -20.39 -2.94 -3.74
CA TYR A 199 -21.46 -2.56 -2.81
C TYR A 199 -22.80 -2.48 -3.53
N PRO A 200 -23.90 -3.01 -2.94
CA PRO A 200 -25.23 -2.92 -3.54
C PRO A 200 -25.66 -1.48 -3.81
N ILE A 201 -25.23 -0.54 -2.99
CA ILE A 201 -25.53 0.90 -3.12
C ILE A 201 -24.82 1.51 -4.33
N ASP A 202 -23.59 1.09 -4.63
CA ASP A 202 -22.79 1.61 -5.74
C ASP A 202 -23.31 1.11 -7.11
N ARG A 203 -24.15 0.07 -7.13
CA ARG A 203 -24.90 -0.36 -8.33
C ARG A 203 -25.96 0.64 -8.75
N GLY A 204 -26.26 1.61 -7.88
CA GLY A 204 -27.20 2.69 -8.14
C GLY A 204 -28.63 2.19 -8.39
N LEU A 205 -29.40 2.98 -9.17
CA LEU A 205 -30.76 2.64 -9.58
C LEU A 205 -30.81 1.65 -10.74
N LEU A 206 -29.67 1.27 -11.34
CA LEU A 206 -29.63 0.33 -12.45
C LEU A 206 -29.50 -1.10 -11.90
N PRO A 207 -30.39 -2.02 -12.27
CA PRO A 207 -30.35 -3.42 -11.88
C PRO A 207 -29.26 -4.16 -12.70
N LEU A 208 -27.99 -3.83 -12.46
CA LEU A 208 -26.87 -4.55 -13.05
C LEU A 208 -26.82 -5.95 -12.45
N GLY A 209 -26.85 -6.98 -13.28
CA GLY A 209 -26.73 -8.38 -12.86
C GLY A 209 -25.40 -8.68 -12.17
N ASP A 210 -25.29 -9.85 -11.55
CA ASP A 210 -24.00 -10.37 -11.11
C ASP A 210 -23.13 -10.74 -12.33
N PRO A 211 -21.79 -10.66 -12.20
CA PRO A 211 -20.88 -11.06 -13.28
C PRO A 211 -21.11 -12.50 -13.74
N GLU A 212 -21.05 -12.71 -15.05
CA GLU A 212 -21.14 -14.02 -15.71
C GLU A 212 -19.75 -14.62 -15.97
N GLU A 213 -19.72 -15.85 -16.50
CA GLU A 213 -18.47 -16.56 -16.82
C GLU A 213 -17.57 -15.76 -17.79
N GLY A 214 -18.19 -15.13 -18.80
CA GLY A 214 -17.47 -14.28 -19.77
C GLY A 214 -16.78 -13.09 -19.13
N ASP A 215 -17.45 -12.43 -18.18
CA ASP A 215 -16.88 -11.30 -17.42
C ASP A 215 -15.71 -11.74 -16.58
N ALA A 216 -15.85 -12.86 -15.87
CA ALA A 216 -14.81 -13.39 -15.02
C ALA A 216 -13.58 -13.86 -15.82
N ALA A 217 -13.79 -14.52 -16.94
CA ALA A 217 -12.71 -14.91 -17.86
C ALA A 217 -11.96 -13.69 -18.38
N ARG A 218 -12.70 -12.68 -18.86
CA ARG A 218 -12.13 -11.40 -19.33
C ARG A 218 -11.31 -10.70 -18.24
N ALA A 219 -11.80 -10.63 -17.01
CA ALA A 219 -11.08 -10.00 -15.89
C ALA A 219 -9.76 -10.71 -15.60
N VAL A 220 -9.74 -12.05 -15.59
CA VAL A 220 -8.53 -12.85 -15.39
C VAL A 220 -7.54 -12.65 -16.55
N GLU A 221 -8.00 -12.64 -17.80
CA GLU A 221 -7.15 -12.37 -18.96
C GLU A 221 -6.49 -10.98 -18.89
N ILE A 222 -7.25 -9.95 -18.57
CA ILE A 222 -6.73 -8.58 -18.43
C ILE A 222 -5.64 -8.51 -17.35
N SER A 223 -5.87 -9.12 -16.19
CA SER A 223 -4.87 -9.12 -15.10
C SER A 223 -3.61 -9.89 -15.50
N ALA A 224 -3.72 -10.98 -16.28
CA ALA A 224 -2.60 -11.74 -16.80
C ALA A 224 -1.68 -10.92 -17.71
N LEU A 225 -2.22 -9.99 -18.52
CA LEU A 225 -1.43 -9.14 -19.42
C LEU A 225 -0.38 -8.29 -18.69
N ILE A 226 -0.66 -7.93 -17.44
CA ILE A 226 0.25 -7.10 -16.64
C ILE A 226 1.17 -7.94 -15.77
N LEU A 227 0.69 -9.08 -15.25
CA LEU A 227 1.49 -9.98 -14.41
C LEU A 227 2.46 -10.84 -15.20
N HIS A 228 2.06 -11.22 -16.41
CA HIS A 228 2.84 -12.08 -17.30
C HIS A 228 3.05 -11.40 -18.67
N PRO A 229 3.76 -10.25 -18.71
CA PRO A 229 4.02 -9.60 -19.99
C PRO A 229 4.74 -10.57 -20.92
N ALA A 230 4.21 -10.74 -22.13
CA ALA A 230 4.85 -11.58 -23.15
C ALA A 230 6.32 -11.16 -23.28
N LYS A 231 7.23 -12.13 -23.15
CA LYS A 231 8.66 -11.90 -23.41
C LYS A 231 8.81 -11.40 -24.84
N ARG A 232 9.20 -10.15 -24.99
CA ARG A 232 9.61 -9.58 -26.28
C ARG A 232 11.06 -9.96 -26.58
#